data_045cf0a051f851bfb2010baeee6c486f
#
_entry.id   045cf0a051f851bfb2010baeee6c486f
#
_cell.length_a   1.000
_cell.length_b   1.000
_cell.length_c   1.000
_cell.angle_alpha   90.00
_cell.angle_beta   90.00
_cell.angle_gamma   90.00
#
_symmetry.space_group_name_H-M   'P 1'
#
loop_
_entity.id
_entity.type
_entity.pdbx_description
1 polymer ?
#
loop_
_entity_poly.entity_id
_entity_poly.type
_entity_poly.pdbx_seq_one_letter_code
_entity_poly.pdbx_strand_id
1 'polypeptide(L)'
;MKGFQFAAYLVILSTADPTIFVLGAKAQEPCKLADIGQGTVASVRDGRTLLLADGREVRLAAIEVTDSSRDALRSLVDNRDLRLMRLGLDQDRYGRVVAFVHVGDRQQSIQEMLVEQGQARVAARIGDKVCADILLRSERVARAARRGLWADPNFAPLRPENLARIAAAQGQFALVEGKVLSVRESGATIYLNFGRRWTRDFTVTILKRHRREFAAAGIDPKGLEGRPIRVCGWIEQRGGPVIDAVAPEQIERVE
;
A
#
# COMPACT_ATOMS: atom_id res chain seq x y z
N MET A 1 -65.57 6.16 63.45
CA MET A 1 -64.12 6.29 63.49
C MET A 1 -63.56 5.28 62.47
N LYS A 2 -63.16 5.73 61.29
CA LYS A 2 -62.68 4.88 60.16
C LYS A 2 -61.17 5.05 60.06
N GLY A 3 -60.43 3.93 60.35
CA GLY A 3 -58.97 3.90 60.20
C GLY A 3 -58.58 3.78 58.75
N PHE A 4 -57.67 4.66 58.29
CA PHE A 4 -57.01 4.59 56.99
C PHE A 4 -55.71 3.80 57.14
N GLN A 5 -55.63 2.67 56.47
CA GLN A 5 -54.35 1.92 56.27
C GLN A 5 -53.60 2.50 55.11
N PHE A 6 -52.37 2.98 55.32
CA PHE A 6 -51.41 3.34 54.26
C PHE A 6 -50.59 2.10 53.84
N ALA A 7 -50.81 1.68 52.66
CA ALA A 7 -49.90 0.66 52.01
C ALA A 7 -48.69 1.36 51.45
N ALA A 8 -47.50 1.00 51.94
CA ALA A 8 -46.21 1.45 51.39
C ALA A 8 -45.84 0.54 50.24
N TYR A 9 -45.77 1.10 49.02
CA TYR A 9 -45.22 0.42 47.85
C TYR A 9 -43.66 0.61 47.81
N LEU A 10 -42.95 -0.50 47.95
CA LEU A 10 -41.50 -0.56 47.79
C LEU A 10 -41.18 -0.61 46.30
N VAL A 11 -40.67 0.47 45.76
CA VAL A 11 -40.14 0.51 44.38
C VAL A 11 -38.72 -0.02 44.40
N ILE A 12 -38.49 -1.22 43.86
CA ILE A 12 -37.18 -1.78 43.64
C ILE A 12 -36.65 -1.18 42.33
N LEU A 13 -35.74 -0.22 42.44
CA LEU A 13 -34.95 0.26 41.30
C LEU A 13 -33.86 -0.78 40.94
N SER A 14 -34.11 -1.51 39.87
CA SER A 14 -33.12 -2.40 39.27
C SER A 14 -32.12 -1.53 38.51
N THR A 15 -30.91 -1.38 39.04
CA THR A 15 -29.78 -0.76 38.34
C THR A 15 -29.19 -1.79 37.37
N ALA A 16 -29.56 -1.67 36.09
CA ALA A 16 -28.87 -2.41 35.01
C ALA A 16 -27.52 -1.73 34.75
N ASP A 17 -26.44 -2.37 35.16
CA ASP A 17 -25.08 -1.96 34.77
C ASP A 17 -24.91 -2.09 33.26
N PRO A 18 -24.60 -1.01 32.54
CA PRO A 18 -24.21 -1.12 31.15
C PRO A 18 -22.79 -1.70 31.08
N THR A 19 -22.66 -3.01 30.89
CA THR A 19 -21.40 -3.62 30.51
C THR A 19 -20.94 -3.05 29.16
N ILE A 20 -20.07 -2.06 29.21
CA ILE A 20 -19.38 -1.53 28.02
C ILE A 20 -18.44 -2.64 27.53
N PHE A 21 -18.88 -3.35 26.48
CA PHE A 21 -17.97 -4.20 25.70
C PHE A 21 -16.96 -3.30 25.00
N VAL A 22 -15.80 -3.08 25.62
CA VAL A 22 -14.64 -2.51 24.93
C VAL A 22 -14.16 -3.60 23.97
N LEU A 23 -14.57 -3.51 22.72
CA LEU A 23 -13.94 -4.26 21.64
C LEU A 23 -12.47 -3.85 21.62
N GLY A 24 -11.61 -4.68 22.21
CA GLY A 24 -10.17 -4.49 22.19
C GLY A 24 -9.69 -4.40 20.75
N ALA A 25 -9.32 -3.20 20.30
CA ALA A 25 -8.63 -3.02 19.06
C ALA A 25 -7.34 -3.86 19.17
N LYS A 26 -7.22 -4.96 18.38
CA LYS A 26 -5.97 -5.72 18.26
C LYS A 26 -4.89 -4.72 17.89
N ALA A 27 -3.93 -4.51 18.79
CA ALA A 27 -2.74 -3.72 18.48
C ALA A 27 -2.09 -4.35 17.23
N GLN A 28 -1.94 -3.54 16.19
CA GLN A 28 -1.35 -4.00 14.95
C GLN A 28 0.12 -4.29 15.20
N GLU A 29 0.60 -5.47 14.80
CA GLU A 29 2.02 -5.77 14.86
C GLU A 29 2.81 -4.70 14.10
N PRO A 30 3.91 -4.19 14.67
CA PRO A 30 4.76 -3.24 13.97
C PRO A 30 5.52 -3.92 12.84
N CYS A 31 5.79 -3.17 11.77
CA CYS A 31 6.69 -3.57 10.70
C CYS A 31 8.09 -3.84 11.28
N LYS A 32 8.62 -5.06 11.11
CA LYS A 32 9.89 -5.49 11.71
C LYS A 32 11.06 -5.02 10.86
N LEU A 33 11.63 -3.89 11.22
CA LEU A 33 12.77 -3.28 10.55
C LEU A 33 14.02 -3.37 11.44
N ALA A 34 15.19 -3.57 10.82
CA ALA A 34 16.48 -3.51 11.49
C ALA A 34 17.01 -2.06 11.50
N ASP A 35 17.44 -1.56 12.66
CA ASP A 35 18.12 -0.27 12.75
C ASP A 35 19.51 -0.35 12.08
N ILE A 36 19.79 0.58 11.17
CA ILE A 36 21.06 0.68 10.43
C ILE A 36 21.75 2.03 10.64
N GLY A 37 21.36 2.76 11.69
CA GLY A 37 21.99 3.98 12.12
C GLY A 37 21.19 5.24 11.82
N GLN A 38 21.85 6.36 12.00
CA GLN A 38 21.27 7.70 11.89
C GLN A 38 22.05 8.54 10.88
N GLY A 39 21.48 9.68 10.50
CA GLY A 39 22.15 10.66 9.67
C GLY A 39 21.36 11.97 9.58
N THR A 40 22.10 13.04 9.29
CA THR A 40 21.51 14.37 9.03
C THR A 40 21.45 14.60 7.53
N VAL A 41 20.38 15.21 7.04
CA VAL A 41 20.19 15.47 5.60
C VAL A 41 21.06 16.64 5.15
N ALA A 42 21.88 16.40 4.12
CA ALA A 42 22.59 17.47 3.42
C ALA A 42 21.76 18.02 2.25
N SER A 43 21.06 17.14 1.51
CA SER A 43 20.17 17.59 0.43
C SER A 43 19.15 16.52 0.02
N VAL A 44 18.05 16.96 -0.60
CA VAL A 44 17.05 16.11 -1.24
C VAL A 44 17.34 16.07 -2.74
N ARG A 45 17.67 14.90 -3.28
CA ARG A 45 18.02 14.68 -4.68
C ARG A 45 16.78 14.66 -5.58
N ASP A 46 15.81 13.86 -5.18
CA ASP A 46 14.52 13.69 -5.87
C ASP A 46 13.42 13.36 -4.84
N GLY A 47 12.21 12.97 -5.28
CA GLY A 47 11.08 12.67 -4.39
C GLY A 47 11.28 11.48 -3.44
N ARG A 48 12.37 10.70 -3.57
CA ARG A 48 12.66 9.51 -2.74
C ARG A 48 14.13 9.28 -2.44
N THR A 49 15.02 10.22 -2.79
CA THR A 49 16.47 10.06 -2.59
C THR A 49 17.04 11.24 -1.80
N LEU A 50 17.69 10.92 -0.70
CA LEU A 50 18.36 11.86 0.19
C LEU A 50 19.87 11.69 0.07
N LEU A 51 20.62 12.79 0.15
CA LEU A 51 22.05 12.79 0.45
C LEU A 51 22.24 13.17 1.90
N LEU A 52 22.91 12.35 2.68
CA LEU A 52 23.28 12.63 4.05
C LEU A 52 24.59 13.42 4.14
N ALA A 53 24.82 14.07 5.29
CA ALA A 53 26.02 14.86 5.54
C ALA A 53 27.32 14.05 5.54
N ASP A 54 27.22 12.73 5.82
CA ASP A 54 28.33 11.78 5.75
C ASP A 54 28.60 11.22 4.36
N GLY A 55 27.88 11.70 3.34
CA GLY A 55 28.02 11.30 1.93
C GLY A 55 27.21 10.08 1.52
N ARG A 56 26.51 9.39 2.43
CA ARG A 56 25.62 8.29 2.05
C ARG A 56 24.41 8.80 1.26
N GLU A 57 24.10 8.13 0.17
CA GLU A 57 22.81 8.31 -0.49
C GLU A 57 21.79 7.30 0.04
N VAL A 58 20.62 7.79 0.48
CA VAL A 58 19.53 6.98 1.00
C VAL A 58 18.34 7.07 0.06
N ARG A 59 17.92 5.90 -0.45
CA ARG A 59 16.71 5.74 -1.24
C ARG A 59 15.58 5.26 -0.32
N LEU A 60 14.48 5.99 -0.28
CA LEU A 60 13.28 5.57 0.43
C LEU A 60 12.74 4.26 -0.16
N ALA A 61 12.61 3.24 0.68
CA ALA A 61 12.09 1.92 0.29
C ALA A 61 10.57 1.97 0.06
N ALA A 62 10.05 0.97 -0.65
CA ALA A 62 8.62 0.63 -0.71
C ALA A 62 7.68 1.68 -1.32
N ILE A 63 8.20 2.75 -1.93
CA ILE A 63 7.37 3.79 -2.57
C ILE A 63 7.81 4.10 -3.99
N GLU A 64 6.82 4.52 -4.81
CA GLU A 64 7.00 5.15 -6.11
C GLU A 64 6.51 6.60 -6.04
N VAL A 65 7.30 7.51 -6.61
CA VAL A 65 7.11 8.95 -6.52
C VAL A 65 7.02 9.58 -7.90
N THR A 66 6.60 10.84 -7.94
CA THR A 66 6.68 11.71 -9.11
C THR A 66 7.63 12.88 -8.81
N ASP A 67 7.94 13.69 -9.80
CA ASP A 67 8.83 14.86 -9.64
C ASP A 67 8.28 15.84 -8.58
N SER A 68 6.96 15.96 -8.47
CA SER A 68 6.30 16.80 -7.48
C SER A 68 6.51 16.38 -6.02
N SER A 69 6.91 15.14 -5.77
CA SER A 69 7.14 14.59 -4.43
C SER A 69 8.38 15.17 -3.73
N ARG A 70 9.29 15.80 -4.50
CA ARG A 70 10.57 16.31 -3.97
C ARG A 70 10.38 17.36 -2.89
N ASP A 71 9.50 18.33 -3.11
CA ASP A 71 9.29 19.41 -2.15
C ASP A 71 8.53 18.92 -0.91
N ALA A 72 7.62 17.97 -1.08
CA ALA A 72 6.98 17.29 0.05
C ALA A 72 8.00 16.53 0.91
N LEU A 73 8.90 15.77 0.28
CA LEU A 73 9.98 15.09 1.01
C LEU A 73 10.87 16.10 1.74
N ARG A 74 11.29 17.19 1.07
CA ARG A 74 12.10 18.23 1.69
C ARG A 74 11.45 18.79 2.95
N SER A 75 10.17 19.12 2.91
CA SER A 75 9.45 19.67 4.06
C SER A 75 9.39 18.72 5.26
N LEU A 76 9.47 17.41 5.03
CA LEU A 76 9.46 16.39 6.08
C LEU A 76 10.82 16.20 6.74
N VAL A 77 11.92 16.42 6.00
CA VAL A 77 13.28 16.06 6.45
C VAL A 77 14.20 17.24 6.72
N ASP A 78 13.81 18.47 6.35
CA ASP A 78 14.66 19.65 6.46
C ASP A 78 15.08 19.92 7.90
N ASN A 79 16.41 20.04 8.11
CA ASN A 79 17.05 20.25 9.43
C ASN A 79 16.64 19.21 10.50
N ARG A 80 16.40 17.96 10.11
CA ARG A 80 15.99 16.90 11.04
C ARG A 80 17.01 15.77 11.08
N ASP A 81 17.14 15.17 12.27
CA ASP A 81 17.86 13.91 12.44
C ASP A 81 16.97 12.76 11.99
N LEU A 82 17.54 11.91 11.16
CA LEU A 82 16.88 10.77 10.58
C LEU A 82 17.42 9.47 11.17
N ARG A 83 16.51 8.55 11.50
CA ARG A 83 16.82 7.17 11.82
C ARG A 83 16.52 6.30 10.60
N LEU A 84 17.50 5.50 10.22
CA LEU A 84 17.43 4.62 9.06
C LEU A 84 17.11 3.20 9.51
N MET A 85 16.05 2.64 8.95
CA MET A 85 15.57 1.30 9.28
C MET A 85 15.53 0.46 8.01
N ARG A 86 16.02 -0.78 8.07
CA ARG A 86 16.17 -1.66 6.91
C ARG A 86 15.14 -2.80 6.90
N LEU A 87 14.65 -3.07 5.69
CA LEU A 87 13.93 -4.29 5.35
C LEU A 87 14.63 -4.94 4.15
N GLY A 88 15.26 -6.10 4.35
CA GLY A 88 15.91 -6.85 3.26
C GLY A 88 17.28 -6.30 2.87
N LEU A 89 17.48 -5.97 1.57
CA LEU A 89 18.77 -5.60 1.01
C LEU A 89 19.35 -4.30 1.58
N ASP A 90 20.69 -4.26 1.72
CA ASP A 90 21.41 -3.11 2.25
C ASP A 90 21.47 -1.95 1.25
N GLN A 91 21.73 -2.27 -0.01
CA GLN A 91 21.96 -1.30 -1.06
C GLN A 91 21.31 -1.74 -2.37
N ASP A 92 20.94 -0.76 -3.18
CA ASP A 92 20.55 -1.02 -4.55
C ASP A 92 21.76 -1.14 -5.49
N ARG A 93 21.50 -1.42 -6.77
CA ARG A 93 22.56 -1.58 -7.79
C ARG A 93 23.43 -0.33 -8.01
N TYR A 94 23.05 0.81 -7.46
CA TYR A 94 23.78 2.06 -7.54
C TYR A 94 24.55 2.38 -6.26
N GLY A 95 24.58 1.45 -5.28
CA GLY A 95 25.23 1.64 -4.00
C GLY A 95 24.48 2.52 -3.00
N ARG A 96 23.22 2.89 -3.29
CA ARG A 96 22.40 3.68 -2.35
C ARG A 96 21.82 2.79 -1.26
N VAL A 97 21.86 3.28 -0.04
CA VAL A 97 21.20 2.62 1.10
C VAL A 97 19.69 2.62 0.87
N VAL A 98 19.06 1.44 0.89
CA VAL A 98 17.60 1.31 0.78
C VAL A 98 17.00 1.20 2.17
N ALA A 99 16.21 2.20 2.60
CA ALA A 99 15.73 2.26 3.98
C ALA A 99 14.30 2.81 4.10
N PHE A 100 13.62 2.38 5.16
CA PHE A 100 12.55 3.13 5.79
C PHE A 100 13.21 4.23 6.64
N VAL A 101 12.69 5.44 6.57
CA VAL A 101 13.29 6.60 7.23
C VAL A 101 12.30 7.18 8.23
N HIS A 102 12.75 7.40 9.45
CA HIS A 102 11.98 8.01 10.52
C HIS A 102 12.62 9.31 10.96
N VAL A 103 11.82 10.28 11.37
CA VAL A 103 12.29 11.56 11.91
C VAL A 103 12.37 11.44 13.43
N GLY A 104 13.57 11.48 14.00
CA GLY A 104 13.79 11.28 15.42
C GLY A 104 13.15 9.98 15.91
N ASP A 105 12.39 10.05 17.01
CA ASP A 105 11.72 8.89 17.62
C ASP A 105 10.30 8.62 17.10
N ARG A 106 9.91 9.26 16.00
CA ARG A 106 8.57 9.04 15.42
C ARG A 106 8.41 7.60 14.96
N GLN A 107 7.26 7.00 15.32
CA GLN A 107 6.92 5.65 14.87
C GLN A 107 6.55 5.61 13.39
N GLN A 108 5.91 6.68 12.88
CA GLN A 108 5.52 6.79 11.49
C GLN A 108 6.74 7.09 10.62
N SER A 109 6.91 6.32 9.55
CA SER A 109 7.98 6.53 8.58
C SER A 109 7.68 7.70 7.64
N ILE A 110 8.71 8.29 7.05
CA ILE A 110 8.56 9.31 5.99
C ILE A 110 7.78 8.75 4.81
N GLN A 111 7.99 7.48 4.46
CA GLN A 111 7.25 6.80 3.40
C GLN A 111 5.75 6.81 3.67
N GLU A 112 5.37 6.43 4.89
CA GLU A 112 3.97 6.42 5.31
C GLU A 112 3.36 7.84 5.25
N MET A 113 4.09 8.85 5.73
CA MET A 113 3.64 10.24 5.65
C MET A 113 3.46 10.72 4.21
N LEU A 114 4.41 10.42 3.31
CA LEU A 114 4.29 10.76 1.88
C LEU A 114 3.10 10.06 1.22
N VAL A 115 2.89 8.79 1.52
CA VAL A 115 1.76 8.00 0.99
C VAL A 115 0.43 8.54 1.52
N GLU A 116 0.33 8.85 2.82
CA GLU A 116 -0.88 9.41 3.44
C GLU A 116 -1.26 10.79 2.89
N GLN A 117 -0.24 11.60 2.54
CA GLN A 117 -0.44 12.89 1.89
C GLN A 117 -0.74 12.77 0.40
N GLY A 118 -0.69 11.55 -0.17
CA GLY A 118 -0.83 11.33 -1.61
C GLY A 118 0.36 11.85 -2.43
N GLN A 119 1.52 12.01 -1.83
CA GLN A 119 2.76 12.44 -2.51
C GLN A 119 3.58 11.25 -3.03
N ALA A 120 3.21 10.03 -2.65
CA ALA A 120 3.81 8.80 -3.13
C ALA A 120 2.74 7.72 -3.29
N ARG A 121 3.06 6.70 -4.08
CA ARG A 121 2.30 5.45 -4.22
C ARG A 121 3.09 4.31 -3.61
N VAL A 122 2.41 3.29 -3.16
CA VAL A 122 3.05 2.07 -2.67
C VAL A 122 3.70 1.33 -3.83
N ALA A 123 4.95 0.91 -3.68
CA ALA A 123 5.69 0.17 -4.71
C ALA A 123 5.12 -1.25 -4.91
N ALA A 124 5.39 -1.84 -6.08
CA ALA A 124 4.93 -3.18 -6.44
C ALA A 124 5.46 -4.28 -5.53
N ARG A 125 6.60 -4.08 -4.87
CA ARG A 125 7.21 -5.07 -3.98
C ARG A 125 7.78 -4.40 -2.75
N ILE A 126 7.38 -4.90 -1.59
CA ILE A 126 7.82 -4.37 -0.29
C ILE A 126 8.67 -5.40 0.44
N GLY A 127 8.31 -6.69 0.38
CA GLY A 127 9.06 -7.79 0.95
C GLY A 127 8.66 -8.19 2.38
N ASP A 128 7.71 -7.48 2.98
CA ASP A 128 7.10 -7.84 4.26
C ASP A 128 5.63 -7.44 4.26
N LYS A 129 4.77 -8.38 4.67
CA LYS A 129 3.31 -8.17 4.63
C LYS A 129 2.83 -7.08 5.58
N VAL A 130 3.41 -7.00 6.79
CA VAL A 130 2.97 -6.01 7.80
C VAL A 130 3.33 -4.61 7.34
N CYS A 131 4.56 -4.43 6.82
CA CYS A 131 5.01 -3.17 6.25
C CYS A 131 4.14 -2.77 5.05
N ALA A 132 3.79 -3.73 4.20
CA ALA A 132 2.90 -3.51 3.06
C ALA A 132 1.49 -3.09 3.51
N ASP A 133 0.91 -3.79 4.47
CA ASP A 133 -0.45 -3.49 4.99
C ASP A 133 -0.54 -2.09 5.59
N ILE A 134 0.53 -1.61 6.25
CA ILE A 134 0.61 -0.24 6.80
C ILE A 134 0.56 0.78 5.66
N LEU A 135 1.46 0.66 4.69
CA LEU A 135 1.55 1.61 3.58
C LEU A 135 0.28 1.59 2.69
N LEU A 136 -0.24 0.40 2.36
CA LEU A 136 -1.46 0.26 1.56
C LEU A 136 -2.68 0.84 2.27
N ARG A 137 -2.75 0.78 3.61
CA ARG A 137 -3.81 1.43 4.37
C ARG A 137 -3.74 2.95 4.23
N SER A 138 -2.56 3.54 4.41
CA SER A 138 -2.34 4.97 4.24
C SER A 138 -2.66 5.41 2.80
N GLU A 139 -2.30 4.60 1.81
CA GLU A 139 -2.63 4.87 0.41
C GLU A 139 -4.15 4.82 0.14
N ARG A 140 -4.87 3.85 0.70
CA ARG A 140 -6.34 3.78 0.57
C ARG A 140 -7.03 5.03 1.13
N VAL A 141 -6.56 5.51 2.30
CA VAL A 141 -7.07 6.75 2.91
C VAL A 141 -6.79 7.95 1.99
N ALA A 142 -5.58 8.06 1.47
CA ALA A 142 -5.20 9.14 0.55
C ALA A 142 -6.05 9.11 -0.74
N ARG A 143 -6.26 7.93 -1.33
CA ARG A 143 -7.11 7.75 -2.52
C ARG A 143 -8.57 8.14 -2.26
N ALA A 144 -9.15 7.65 -1.16
CA ALA A 144 -10.53 7.96 -0.79
C ALA A 144 -10.75 9.46 -0.57
N ALA A 145 -9.77 10.13 0.05
CA ALA A 145 -9.79 11.57 0.30
C ALA A 145 -9.29 12.42 -0.88
N ARG A 146 -8.91 11.79 -2.01
CA ARG A 146 -8.35 12.46 -3.20
C ARG A 146 -7.18 13.40 -2.86
N ARG A 147 -6.28 12.97 -1.99
CA ARG A 147 -5.12 13.78 -1.58
C ARG A 147 -4.00 13.72 -2.61
N GLY A 148 -3.29 14.84 -2.80
CA GLY A 148 -2.10 14.91 -3.64
C GLY A 148 -2.33 14.34 -5.05
N LEU A 149 -1.54 13.35 -5.45
CA LEU A 149 -1.65 12.65 -6.74
C LEU A 149 -3.06 12.14 -7.05
N TRP A 150 -3.81 11.74 -6.02
CA TRP A 150 -5.14 11.15 -6.19
C TRP A 150 -6.23 12.18 -6.52
N ALA A 151 -5.93 13.48 -6.45
CA ALA A 151 -6.79 14.54 -6.95
C ALA A 151 -6.70 14.68 -8.48
N ASP A 152 -5.58 14.28 -9.09
CA ASP A 152 -5.36 14.35 -10.53
C ASP A 152 -5.94 13.10 -11.23
N PRO A 153 -6.86 13.25 -12.20
CA PRO A 153 -7.42 12.14 -12.97
C PRO A 153 -6.38 11.27 -13.70
N ASN A 154 -5.18 11.78 -13.95
CA ASN A 154 -4.11 11.00 -14.59
C ASN A 154 -3.57 9.89 -13.68
N PHE A 155 -3.69 10.03 -12.37
CA PHE A 155 -3.31 9.00 -11.40
C PHE A 155 -4.48 8.14 -10.92
N ALA A 156 -5.70 8.41 -11.40
CA ALA A 156 -6.85 7.57 -11.10
C ALA A 156 -6.62 6.13 -11.63
N PRO A 157 -7.19 5.10 -10.98
CA PRO A 157 -7.10 3.73 -11.47
C PRO A 157 -7.56 3.63 -12.92
N LEU A 158 -6.73 3.04 -13.75
CA LEU A 158 -7.05 2.78 -15.16
C LEU A 158 -8.10 1.66 -15.25
N ARG A 159 -8.99 1.78 -16.21
CA ARG A 159 -9.95 0.71 -16.53
C ARG A 159 -9.38 -0.18 -17.63
N PRO A 160 -9.35 -1.51 -17.44
CA PRO A 160 -8.78 -2.44 -18.42
C PRO A 160 -9.46 -2.39 -19.79
N GLU A 161 -10.72 -1.94 -19.85
CA GLU A 161 -11.47 -1.75 -21.08
C GLU A 161 -11.02 -0.51 -21.88
N ASN A 162 -10.41 0.46 -21.23
CA ASN A 162 -9.87 1.66 -21.87
C ASN A 162 -8.45 1.40 -22.40
N LEU A 163 -8.38 0.64 -23.50
CA LEU A 163 -7.11 0.20 -24.09
C LEU A 163 -6.21 1.37 -24.51
N ALA A 164 -6.79 2.50 -24.89
CA ALA A 164 -6.01 3.69 -25.28
C ALA A 164 -5.25 4.26 -24.07
N ARG A 165 -5.90 4.39 -22.90
CA ARG A 165 -5.23 4.85 -21.68
C ARG A 165 -4.24 3.83 -21.14
N ILE A 166 -4.54 2.53 -21.24
CA ILE A 166 -3.60 1.47 -20.86
C ILE A 166 -2.34 1.53 -21.73
N ALA A 167 -2.49 1.67 -23.06
CA ALA A 167 -1.36 1.79 -23.98
C ALA A 167 -0.52 3.05 -23.72
N ALA A 168 -1.16 4.19 -23.44
CA ALA A 168 -0.47 5.43 -23.09
C ALA A 168 0.32 5.34 -21.78
N ALA A 169 -0.02 4.41 -20.88
CA ALA A 169 0.68 4.15 -19.63
C ALA A 169 1.79 3.09 -19.75
N GLN A 170 2.13 2.62 -20.96
CA GLN A 170 3.22 1.69 -21.18
C GLN A 170 4.55 2.27 -20.65
N GLY A 171 5.33 1.43 -19.94
CA GLY A 171 6.57 1.84 -19.29
C GLY A 171 6.37 2.71 -18.04
N GLN A 172 5.13 2.90 -17.59
CA GLN A 172 4.81 3.67 -16.38
C GLN A 172 4.29 2.74 -15.28
N PHE A 173 4.52 3.15 -14.02
CA PHE A 173 3.87 2.53 -12.87
C PHE A 173 2.42 3.00 -12.80
N ALA A 174 1.49 2.05 -12.85
CA ALA A 174 0.06 2.34 -12.88
C ALA A 174 -0.72 1.49 -11.88
N LEU A 175 -1.94 1.95 -11.61
CA LEU A 175 -2.95 1.22 -10.86
C LEU A 175 -4.08 0.90 -11.85
N VAL A 176 -4.38 -0.39 -12.03
CA VAL A 176 -5.44 -0.86 -12.92
C VAL A 176 -6.53 -1.52 -12.08
N GLU A 177 -7.79 -1.13 -12.30
CA GLU A 177 -8.93 -1.66 -11.57
C GLU A 177 -9.99 -2.19 -12.51
N GLY A 178 -10.35 -3.46 -12.33
CA GLY A 178 -11.36 -4.11 -13.14
C GLY A 178 -11.74 -5.50 -12.65
N LYS A 179 -12.69 -6.11 -13.36
CA LYS A 179 -13.14 -7.47 -13.07
C LYS A 179 -12.28 -8.48 -13.85
N VAL A 180 -11.71 -9.46 -13.16
CA VAL A 180 -11.02 -10.60 -13.78
C VAL A 180 -12.04 -11.44 -14.55
N LEU A 181 -11.90 -11.51 -15.86
CA LEU A 181 -12.84 -12.25 -16.72
C LEU A 181 -12.57 -13.75 -16.68
N SER A 182 -11.31 -14.15 -16.70
CA SER A 182 -10.90 -15.56 -16.59
C SER A 182 -9.51 -15.71 -16.01
N VAL A 183 -9.27 -16.87 -15.37
CA VAL A 183 -7.95 -17.26 -14.89
C VAL A 183 -7.49 -18.48 -15.69
N ARG A 184 -6.28 -18.42 -16.25
CA ARG A 184 -5.68 -19.50 -17.04
C ARG A 184 -4.29 -19.81 -16.55
N GLU A 185 -3.88 -21.07 -16.64
CA GLU A 185 -2.52 -21.49 -16.35
C GLU A 185 -1.91 -22.07 -17.62
N SER A 186 -0.72 -21.59 -17.97
CA SER A 186 0.07 -22.12 -19.10
C SER A 186 1.54 -22.12 -18.73
N GLY A 187 2.21 -23.25 -18.87
CA GLY A 187 3.60 -23.43 -18.48
C GLY A 187 3.82 -23.04 -17.01
N ALA A 188 4.75 -22.12 -16.77
CA ALA A 188 5.12 -21.63 -15.46
C ALA A 188 4.31 -20.38 -14.99
N THR A 189 3.30 -19.97 -15.77
CA THR A 189 2.59 -18.70 -15.57
C THR A 189 1.10 -18.89 -15.33
N ILE A 190 0.55 -18.10 -14.42
CA ILE A 190 -0.88 -17.90 -14.19
C ILE A 190 -1.26 -16.56 -14.81
N TYR A 191 -2.32 -16.53 -15.60
CA TYR A 191 -2.83 -15.36 -16.29
C TYR A 191 -4.18 -14.95 -15.72
N LEU A 192 -4.30 -13.74 -15.23
CA LEU A 192 -5.57 -13.11 -14.87
C LEU A 192 -5.97 -12.20 -16.05
N ASN A 193 -6.93 -12.64 -16.86
CA ASN A 193 -7.33 -11.94 -18.07
C ASN A 193 -8.51 -11.02 -17.78
N PHE A 194 -8.42 -9.77 -18.24
CA PHE A 194 -9.47 -8.77 -18.10
C PHE A 194 -10.30 -8.61 -19.39
N GLY A 195 -9.90 -9.29 -20.47
CA GLY A 195 -10.60 -9.32 -21.74
C GLY A 195 -10.53 -10.71 -22.39
N ARG A 196 -11.15 -10.85 -23.55
CA ARG A 196 -11.22 -12.13 -24.28
C ARG A 196 -10.06 -12.34 -25.24
N ARG A 197 -9.35 -11.26 -25.60
CA ARG A 197 -8.26 -11.25 -26.59
C ARG A 197 -6.95 -10.91 -25.91
N TRP A 198 -6.26 -11.93 -25.41
CA TRP A 198 -4.99 -11.79 -24.65
C TRP A 198 -3.87 -11.04 -25.42
N THR A 199 -3.94 -11.02 -26.78
CA THR A 199 -2.99 -10.26 -27.62
C THR A 199 -3.25 -8.75 -27.64
N ARG A 200 -4.35 -8.30 -27.05
CA ARG A 200 -4.80 -6.92 -27.09
C ARG A 200 -5.26 -6.40 -25.73
N ASP A 201 -5.95 -7.26 -25.01
CA ASP A 201 -6.62 -6.87 -23.78
C ASP A 201 -5.63 -6.97 -22.61
N PHE A 202 -5.87 -6.16 -21.56
CA PHE A 202 -5.02 -6.13 -20.39
C PHE A 202 -5.01 -7.48 -19.64
N THR A 203 -3.83 -7.89 -19.18
CA THR A 203 -3.61 -9.13 -18.44
C THR A 203 -2.68 -8.90 -17.27
N VAL A 204 -2.90 -9.59 -16.16
CA VAL A 204 -1.94 -9.70 -15.05
C VAL A 204 -1.33 -11.10 -15.07
N THR A 205 -0.01 -11.18 -14.94
CA THR A 205 0.69 -12.46 -14.87
C THR A 205 1.29 -12.69 -13.50
N ILE A 206 1.19 -13.95 -13.03
CA ILE A 206 1.81 -14.41 -11.78
C ILE A 206 2.63 -15.65 -12.12
N LEU A 207 3.92 -15.65 -11.83
CA LEU A 207 4.71 -16.87 -11.98
C LEU A 207 4.36 -17.88 -10.89
N LYS A 208 4.20 -19.16 -11.26
CA LYS A 208 3.80 -20.24 -10.34
C LYS A 208 4.74 -20.39 -9.14
N ARG A 209 6.01 -20.00 -9.28
CA ARG A 209 6.97 -19.96 -8.17
C ARG A 209 6.53 -19.05 -7.02
N HIS A 210 5.75 -18.00 -7.29
CA HIS A 210 5.22 -17.06 -6.29
C HIS A 210 3.90 -17.51 -5.66
N ARG A 211 3.30 -18.61 -6.16
CA ARG A 211 1.97 -19.09 -5.72
C ARG A 211 1.87 -19.26 -4.20
N ARG A 212 2.94 -19.77 -3.56
CA ARG A 212 2.96 -19.97 -2.10
C ARG A 212 2.89 -18.65 -1.34
N GLU A 213 3.59 -17.64 -1.82
CA GLU A 213 3.61 -16.29 -1.25
C GLU A 213 2.22 -15.64 -1.36
N PHE A 214 1.58 -15.72 -2.54
CA PHE A 214 0.21 -15.25 -2.73
C PHE A 214 -0.79 -15.99 -1.83
N ALA A 215 -0.70 -17.31 -1.74
CA ALA A 215 -1.58 -18.11 -0.87
C ALA A 215 -1.39 -17.77 0.62
N ALA A 216 -0.15 -17.56 1.08
CA ALA A 216 0.14 -17.12 2.45
C ALA A 216 -0.46 -15.75 2.78
N ALA A 217 -0.58 -14.87 1.79
CA ALA A 217 -1.26 -13.58 1.91
C ALA A 217 -2.79 -13.66 1.76
N GLY A 218 -3.35 -14.86 1.60
CA GLY A 218 -4.79 -15.08 1.43
C GLY A 218 -5.30 -14.81 0.01
N ILE A 219 -4.39 -14.72 -0.98
CA ILE A 219 -4.74 -14.51 -2.39
C ILE A 219 -4.57 -15.85 -3.14
N ASP A 220 -5.67 -16.56 -3.39
CA ASP A 220 -5.67 -17.64 -4.38
C ASP A 220 -5.96 -17.04 -5.77
N PRO A 221 -5.03 -17.12 -6.73
CA PRO A 221 -5.25 -16.57 -8.07
C PRO A 221 -6.49 -17.14 -8.77
N LYS A 222 -6.82 -18.42 -8.57
CA LYS A 222 -8.03 -19.03 -9.14
C LYS A 222 -9.31 -18.44 -8.56
N GLY A 223 -9.30 -18.13 -7.28
CA GLY A 223 -10.43 -17.50 -6.59
C GLY A 223 -10.68 -16.03 -7.00
N LEU A 224 -9.82 -15.44 -7.83
CA LEU A 224 -10.00 -14.08 -8.36
C LEU A 224 -10.87 -14.06 -9.62
N GLU A 225 -11.15 -15.20 -10.26
CA GLU A 225 -12.04 -15.24 -11.43
C GLU A 225 -13.44 -14.70 -11.08
N GLY A 226 -13.93 -13.80 -11.91
CA GLY A 226 -15.20 -13.11 -11.69
C GLY A 226 -15.18 -12.02 -10.62
N ARG A 227 -14.04 -11.75 -9.97
CA ARG A 227 -13.93 -10.76 -8.91
C ARG A 227 -13.36 -9.43 -9.42
N PRO A 228 -13.82 -8.29 -8.89
CA PRO A 228 -13.16 -7.02 -9.08
C PRO A 228 -11.87 -6.98 -8.26
N ILE A 229 -10.79 -6.59 -8.90
CA ILE A 229 -9.49 -6.38 -8.23
C ILE A 229 -8.88 -5.07 -8.69
N ARG A 230 -7.95 -4.57 -7.89
CA ARG A 230 -7.04 -3.50 -8.23
C ARG A 230 -5.63 -4.05 -8.22
N VAL A 231 -4.85 -3.78 -9.26
CA VAL A 231 -3.47 -4.23 -9.36
C VAL A 231 -2.56 -3.05 -9.65
N CYS A 232 -1.44 -2.96 -8.93
CA CYS A 232 -0.40 -1.98 -9.18
C CYS A 232 0.85 -2.63 -9.80
N GLY A 233 1.51 -1.88 -10.67
CA GLY A 233 2.76 -2.33 -11.29
C GLY A 233 3.11 -1.54 -12.54
N TRP A 234 4.25 -1.91 -13.12
CA TRP A 234 4.71 -1.35 -14.40
C TRP A 234 3.95 -2.00 -15.55
N ILE A 235 3.37 -1.19 -16.42
CA ILE A 235 2.70 -1.71 -17.62
C ILE A 235 3.75 -2.00 -18.67
N GLU A 236 3.86 -3.25 -19.03
CA GLU A 236 4.70 -3.73 -20.12
C GLU A 236 3.86 -4.14 -21.32
N GLN A 237 4.49 -4.35 -22.48
CA GLN A 237 3.86 -4.84 -23.70
C GLN A 237 4.44 -6.21 -24.07
N ARG A 238 3.61 -7.25 -23.92
CA ARG A 238 3.97 -8.64 -24.30
C ARG A 238 2.80 -9.30 -25.05
N GLY A 239 2.65 -8.96 -26.34
CA GLY A 239 1.45 -9.24 -27.10
C GLY A 239 0.39 -8.18 -26.81
N GLY A 240 -0.29 -8.25 -25.67
CA GLY A 240 -1.11 -7.21 -25.06
C GLY A 240 -0.42 -6.49 -23.91
N PRO A 241 -1.06 -5.46 -23.32
CA PRO A 241 -0.55 -4.79 -22.13
C PRO A 241 -0.63 -5.72 -20.90
N VAL A 242 0.44 -5.75 -20.11
CA VAL A 242 0.59 -6.69 -19.01
C VAL A 242 1.21 -6.02 -17.78
N ILE A 243 0.79 -6.45 -16.59
CA ILE A 243 1.49 -6.22 -15.33
C ILE A 243 1.95 -7.57 -14.78
N ASP A 244 3.24 -7.70 -14.45
CA ASP A 244 3.74 -8.83 -13.67
C ASP A 244 3.49 -8.61 -12.19
N ALA A 245 2.62 -9.42 -11.61
CA ALA A 245 2.44 -9.46 -10.17
C ALA A 245 3.45 -10.46 -9.57
N VAL A 246 4.50 -9.91 -8.96
CA VAL A 246 5.59 -10.67 -8.34
C VAL A 246 5.44 -10.80 -6.83
N ALA A 247 4.53 -10.02 -6.25
CA ALA A 247 4.25 -9.98 -4.83
C ALA A 247 2.74 -9.76 -4.55
N PRO A 248 2.20 -10.36 -3.47
CA PRO A 248 0.77 -10.31 -3.19
C PRO A 248 0.25 -8.89 -2.92
N GLU A 249 1.06 -8.00 -2.37
CA GLU A 249 0.71 -6.62 -2.10
C GLU A 249 0.37 -5.79 -3.35
N GLN A 250 0.69 -6.30 -4.55
CA GLN A 250 0.27 -5.69 -5.81
C GLN A 250 -1.21 -5.87 -6.12
N ILE A 251 -1.88 -6.81 -5.46
CA ILE A 251 -3.30 -7.14 -5.73
C ILE A 251 -4.16 -6.80 -4.53
N GLU A 252 -5.06 -5.83 -4.69
CA GLU A 252 -6.12 -5.52 -3.74
C GLU A 252 -7.46 -6.08 -4.25
N ARG A 253 -8.24 -6.71 -3.38
CA ARG A 253 -9.66 -7.00 -3.67
C ARG A 253 -10.46 -5.72 -3.52
N VAL A 254 -11.34 -5.46 -4.47
CA VAL A 254 -12.28 -4.33 -4.42
C VAL A 254 -13.65 -4.91 -4.04
N GLU A 255 -14.26 -4.36 -2.99
CA GLU A 255 -15.62 -4.72 -2.54
C GLU A 255 -16.68 -4.01 -3.38
#